data_51a8b9a9598d1bac27e93d34780d4b07
#
_entry.id   51a8b9a9598d1bac27e93d34780d4b07
#
_cell.length_a   1.000
_cell.length_b   1.000
_cell.length_c   1.000
_cell.angle_alpha   90.00
_cell.angle_beta   90.00
_cell.angle_gamma   90.00
#
_symmetry.space_group_name_H-M   'P 1'
#
loop_
_entity.id
_entity.type
_entity.pdbx_description
1 polymer ?
#
loop_
_entity_poly.entity_id
_entity_poly.type
_entity_poly.pdbx_seq_one_letter_code
_entity_poly.pdbx_strand_id
1 'polypeptide(L)'
;ARCEHDPHSWTVLVTTSRRLGESVMSAVETQAPLLSTGEFAFQSWRNNGRVLLAESLDEAVAITNDIAPEHLQVMTSDSPAISSQLVNFGSLFIGENAPVVFGDYASGPNHILPTVRCARFSNGVYVGTFLRVCSFQELTAEGAAYLAGPCADFAEMEGLFGHKRSAEMRAR
;
A
#
# COMPACT_ATOMS: atom_id res chain seq x y z
N ALA A 1 -7.73 -2.07 19.45
CA ALA A 1 -6.81 -3.04 18.84
C ALA A 1 -5.49 -2.37 18.44
N ARG A 2 -5.43 -1.49 17.44
CA ARG A 2 -4.13 -0.94 16.96
C ARG A 2 -3.34 -0.17 18.00
N CYS A 3 -4.00 0.61 18.84
CA CYS A 3 -3.33 1.41 19.88
C CYS A 3 -2.67 0.58 21.00
N GLU A 4 -2.94 -0.72 21.07
CA GLU A 4 -2.38 -1.57 22.14
C GLU A 4 -1.03 -2.22 21.80
N HIS A 5 -0.53 -2.04 20.58
CA HIS A 5 0.75 -2.61 20.14
C HIS A 5 1.94 -1.88 20.77
N ASP A 6 1.92 -0.55 20.74
CA ASP A 6 2.93 0.28 21.39
C ASP A 6 2.44 1.74 21.55
N PRO A 7 3.07 2.54 22.44
CA PRO A 7 2.66 3.93 22.70
C PRO A 7 2.85 4.89 21.51
N HIS A 8 3.58 4.48 20.49
CA HIS A 8 3.87 5.29 19.29
C HIS A 8 2.99 4.93 18.11
N SER A 9 2.11 3.93 18.24
CA SER A 9 1.19 3.51 17.16
C SER A 9 0.28 4.65 16.75
N TRP A 10 0.20 4.88 15.44
CA TRP A 10 -0.72 5.87 14.87
C TRP A 10 -2.05 5.22 14.54
N THR A 11 -3.12 5.89 14.90
CA THR A 11 -4.49 5.48 14.56
C THR A 11 -5.26 6.70 14.08
N VAL A 12 -5.78 6.62 12.85
CA VAL A 12 -6.50 7.72 12.22
C VAL A 12 -7.89 7.25 11.83
N LEU A 13 -8.90 8.01 12.21
CA LEU A 13 -10.25 7.91 11.69
C LEU A 13 -10.46 9.06 10.70
N VAL A 14 -10.79 8.74 9.45
CA VAL A 14 -11.27 9.71 8.46
C VAL A 14 -12.77 9.51 8.31
N THR A 15 -13.56 10.56 8.50
CA THR A 15 -15.02 10.46 8.47
C THR A 15 -15.64 11.75 7.94
N THR A 16 -16.81 11.64 7.30
CA THR A 16 -17.63 12.79 6.90
C THR A 16 -18.66 13.17 7.98
N SER A 17 -18.74 12.40 9.06
CA SER A 17 -19.69 12.60 10.15
C SER A 17 -19.03 13.08 11.44
N ARG A 18 -19.22 14.35 11.79
CA ARG A 18 -18.77 14.90 13.07
C ARG A 18 -19.29 14.07 14.26
N ARG A 19 -20.58 13.72 14.24
CA ARG A 19 -21.20 12.89 15.28
C ARG A 19 -20.49 11.55 15.44
N LEU A 20 -20.14 10.88 14.34
CA LEU A 20 -19.40 9.62 14.39
C LEU A 20 -18.00 9.82 15.00
N GLY A 21 -17.29 10.86 14.58
CA GLY A 21 -15.97 11.19 15.12
C GLY A 21 -16.01 11.38 16.64
N GLU A 22 -16.95 12.17 17.14
CA GLU A 22 -17.15 12.41 18.57
C GLU A 22 -17.54 11.12 19.32
N SER A 23 -18.42 10.30 18.74
CA SER A 23 -18.81 9.03 19.33
C SER A 23 -17.65 8.05 19.43
N VAL A 24 -16.77 8.00 18.43
CA VAL A 24 -15.57 7.15 18.44
C VAL A 24 -14.57 7.62 19.51
N MET A 25 -14.35 8.92 19.64
CA MET A 25 -13.48 9.46 20.69
C MET A 25 -14.00 9.06 22.09
N SER A 26 -15.28 9.26 22.35
CA SER A 26 -15.90 8.87 23.62
C SER A 26 -15.85 7.36 23.87
N ALA A 27 -16.06 6.56 22.82
CA ALA A 27 -15.98 5.10 22.92
C ALA A 27 -14.57 4.62 23.28
N VAL A 28 -13.54 5.23 22.72
CA VAL A 28 -12.14 4.90 23.06
C VAL A 28 -11.86 5.25 24.52
N GLU A 29 -12.26 6.43 24.99
CA GLU A 29 -12.08 6.85 26.38
C GLU A 29 -12.78 5.94 27.38
N THR A 30 -13.93 5.38 26.99
CA THR A 30 -14.72 4.49 27.85
C THR A 30 -14.23 3.06 27.82
N GLN A 31 -13.79 2.55 26.66
CA GLN A 31 -13.44 1.14 26.47
C GLN A 31 -11.97 0.83 26.74
N ALA A 32 -11.05 1.75 26.42
CA ALA A 32 -9.63 1.49 26.62
C ALA A 32 -9.27 1.12 28.08
N PRO A 33 -9.80 1.81 29.10
CA PRO A 33 -9.50 1.45 30.48
C PRO A 33 -9.98 0.06 30.92
N LEU A 34 -10.91 -0.55 30.18
CA LEU A 34 -11.43 -1.90 30.48
C LEU A 34 -10.51 -3.02 30.00
N LEU A 35 -9.51 -2.70 29.19
CA LEU A 35 -8.56 -3.67 28.66
C LEU A 35 -7.37 -3.83 29.61
N SER A 36 -6.83 -5.02 29.70
CA SER A 36 -5.55 -5.26 30.43
C SER A 36 -4.37 -4.47 29.82
N THR A 37 -4.45 -4.13 28.53
CA THR A 37 -3.49 -3.30 27.77
C THR A 37 -3.95 -1.84 27.68
N GLY A 38 -4.94 -1.46 28.47
CA GLY A 38 -5.65 -0.18 28.37
C GLY A 38 -4.77 1.05 28.54
N GLU A 39 -3.77 0.98 29.42
CA GLU A 39 -2.83 2.09 29.63
C GLU A 39 -2.05 2.41 28.37
N PHE A 40 -1.48 1.41 27.70
CA PHE A 40 -0.77 1.58 26.44
C PHE A 40 -1.68 2.05 25.32
N ALA A 41 -2.86 1.45 25.20
CA ALA A 41 -3.85 1.82 24.18
C ALA A 41 -4.30 3.29 24.35
N PHE A 42 -4.52 3.71 25.58
CA PHE A 42 -4.95 5.08 25.87
C PHE A 42 -3.84 6.10 25.65
N GLN A 43 -2.60 5.77 26.06
CA GLN A 43 -1.44 6.62 25.79
C GLN A 43 -1.19 6.80 24.29
N SER A 44 -1.20 5.71 23.53
CA SER A 44 -1.06 5.73 22.07
C SER A 44 -2.15 6.60 21.43
N TRP A 45 -3.42 6.41 21.83
CA TRP A 45 -4.54 7.21 21.32
C TRP A 45 -4.37 8.70 21.64
N ARG A 46 -4.02 9.06 22.86
CA ARG A 46 -3.85 10.47 23.26
C ARG A 46 -2.71 11.15 22.51
N ASN A 47 -1.62 10.45 22.27
CA ASN A 47 -0.45 11.01 21.63
C ASN A 47 -0.60 11.06 20.10
N ASN A 48 -1.09 9.99 19.48
CA ASN A 48 -1.01 9.74 18.04
C ASN A 48 -2.37 9.48 17.40
N GLY A 49 -3.46 9.36 18.17
CA GLY A 49 -4.82 9.23 17.63
C GLY A 49 -5.26 10.52 16.95
N ARG A 50 -5.92 10.40 15.80
CA ARG A 50 -6.47 11.54 15.05
C ARG A 50 -7.86 11.21 14.53
N VAL A 51 -8.74 12.19 14.60
CA VAL A 51 -10.04 12.15 13.92
C VAL A 51 -10.06 13.31 12.92
N LEU A 52 -10.11 12.96 11.64
CA LEU A 52 -10.12 13.89 10.52
C LEU A 52 -11.54 13.94 9.97
N LEU A 53 -12.12 15.14 9.97
CA LEU A 53 -13.43 15.40 9.40
C LEU A 53 -13.25 15.87 7.95
N ALA A 54 -13.66 15.04 7.01
CA ALA A 54 -13.67 15.36 5.60
C ALA A 54 -15.03 15.98 5.19
N GLU A 55 -15.03 16.86 4.21
CA GLU A 55 -16.24 17.48 3.67
C GLU A 55 -17.03 16.53 2.75
N SER A 56 -16.33 15.56 2.14
CA SER A 56 -16.91 14.57 1.22
C SER A 56 -16.19 13.21 1.32
N LEU A 57 -16.80 12.17 0.72
CA LEU A 57 -16.13 10.87 0.58
C LEU A 57 -14.92 10.96 -0.35
N ASP A 58 -14.95 11.79 -1.38
CA ASP A 58 -13.81 11.98 -2.30
C ASP A 58 -12.62 12.61 -1.57
N GLU A 59 -12.87 13.58 -0.70
CA GLU A 59 -11.84 14.14 0.16
C GLU A 59 -11.31 13.10 1.16
N ALA A 60 -12.19 12.29 1.74
CA ALA A 60 -11.78 11.21 2.64
C ALA A 60 -10.88 10.20 1.94
N VAL A 61 -11.19 9.85 0.69
CA VAL A 61 -10.35 8.99 -0.16
C VAL A 61 -8.99 9.65 -0.43
N ALA A 62 -8.97 10.93 -0.81
CA ALA A 62 -7.73 11.67 -1.07
C ALA A 62 -6.82 11.73 0.16
N ILE A 63 -7.37 12.07 1.32
CA ILE A 63 -6.66 12.07 2.61
C ILE A 63 -6.10 10.69 2.93
N THR A 64 -6.91 9.63 2.76
CA THR A 64 -6.52 8.26 3.06
C THR A 64 -5.38 7.78 2.15
N ASN A 65 -5.47 8.06 0.85
CA ASN A 65 -4.41 7.76 -0.10
C ASN A 65 -3.11 8.54 0.20
N ASP A 66 -3.23 9.77 0.70
CA ASP A 66 -2.04 10.54 1.13
C ASP A 66 -1.42 9.97 2.40
N ILE A 67 -2.21 9.52 3.36
CA ILE A 67 -1.71 8.84 4.57
C ILE A 67 -0.95 7.57 4.22
N ALA A 68 -1.40 6.82 3.22
CA ALA A 68 -0.84 5.53 2.80
C ALA A 68 -0.66 4.56 3.98
N PRO A 69 -1.75 4.18 4.66
CA PRO A 69 -1.70 3.44 5.91
C PRO A 69 -1.22 2.00 5.70
N GLU A 70 -0.60 1.44 6.72
CA GLU A 70 -0.26 0.02 6.81
C GLU A 70 -1.52 -0.87 6.78
N HIS A 71 -2.48 -0.55 7.66
CA HIS A 71 -3.78 -1.21 7.73
C HIS A 71 -4.87 -0.19 7.44
N LEU A 72 -5.72 -0.49 6.49
CA LEU A 72 -6.85 0.36 6.11
C LEU A 72 -8.15 -0.40 6.24
N GLN A 73 -9.04 0.04 7.12
CA GLN A 73 -10.39 -0.49 7.21
C GLN A 73 -11.40 0.50 6.64
N VAL A 74 -12.25 0.03 5.74
CA VAL A 74 -13.32 0.82 5.10
C VAL A 74 -14.66 0.35 5.62
N MET A 75 -15.37 1.25 6.29
CA MET A 75 -16.73 1.03 6.81
C MET A 75 -17.63 2.16 6.33
N THR A 76 -18.21 2.01 5.16
CA THR A 76 -19.16 2.96 4.55
C THR A 76 -20.42 2.22 4.09
N SER A 77 -21.46 2.94 3.73
CA SER A 77 -22.68 2.34 3.18
C SER A 77 -22.44 1.57 1.87
N ASP A 78 -21.43 1.99 1.10
CA ASP A 78 -20.94 1.28 -0.09
C ASP A 78 -19.41 1.14 0.01
N SER A 79 -18.97 0.24 0.88
CA SER A 79 -17.55 -0.02 1.09
C SER A 79 -16.83 -0.52 -0.17
N PRO A 80 -17.41 -1.38 -1.04
CA PRO A 80 -16.78 -1.78 -2.29
C PRO A 80 -16.50 -0.62 -3.24
N ALA A 81 -17.46 0.30 -3.44
CA ALA A 81 -17.27 1.46 -4.32
C ALA A 81 -16.15 2.40 -3.81
N ILE A 82 -16.10 2.66 -2.51
CA ILE A 82 -15.03 3.47 -1.92
C ILE A 82 -13.69 2.75 -2.01
N SER A 83 -13.66 1.45 -1.75
CA SER A 83 -12.43 0.64 -1.81
C SER A 83 -11.77 0.66 -3.19
N SER A 84 -12.55 0.73 -4.26
CA SER A 84 -12.03 0.79 -5.65
C SER A 84 -11.23 2.07 -5.96
N GLN A 85 -11.37 3.12 -5.14
CA GLN A 85 -10.68 4.41 -5.28
C GLN A 85 -9.43 4.52 -4.40
N LEU A 86 -9.22 3.56 -3.53
CA LEU A 86 -8.07 3.51 -2.63
C LEU A 86 -6.92 2.77 -3.32
N VAL A 87 -5.74 3.37 -3.31
CA VAL A 87 -4.58 2.86 -4.06
C VAL A 87 -3.32 2.71 -3.20
N ASN A 88 -3.26 3.38 -2.04
CA ASN A 88 -2.08 3.40 -1.18
C ASN A 88 -2.41 2.80 0.19
N PHE A 89 -2.26 1.49 0.33
CA PHE A 89 -2.46 0.78 1.62
C PHE A 89 -1.60 -0.49 1.65
N GLY A 90 -1.23 -0.93 2.84
CA GLY A 90 -0.55 -2.21 3.00
C GLY A 90 -1.54 -3.38 2.96
N SER A 91 -2.62 -3.30 3.75
CA SER A 91 -3.71 -4.27 3.72
C SER A 91 -5.05 -3.55 3.85
N LEU A 92 -6.03 -3.96 3.04
CA LEU A 92 -7.37 -3.37 2.98
C LEU A 92 -8.42 -4.33 3.55
N PHE A 93 -9.19 -3.85 4.51
CA PHE A 93 -10.26 -4.55 5.19
C PHE A 93 -11.60 -3.90 4.83
N ILE A 94 -12.48 -4.63 4.16
CA ILE A 94 -13.71 -4.07 3.56
C ILE A 94 -14.93 -4.49 4.36
N GLY A 95 -15.64 -3.49 4.90
CA GLY A 95 -16.86 -3.70 5.65
C GLY A 95 -16.64 -4.08 7.13
N GLU A 96 -17.74 -4.24 7.84
CA GLU A 96 -17.76 -4.51 9.28
C GLU A 96 -17.30 -5.92 9.67
N ASN A 97 -17.45 -6.88 8.75
CA ASN A 97 -17.13 -8.28 8.97
C ASN A 97 -15.67 -8.66 8.70
N ALA A 98 -14.85 -7.69 8.31
CA ALA A 98 -13.43 -7.88 8.03
C ALA A 98 -12.55 -7.05 9.00
N PRO A 99 -12.55 -7.34 10.31
CA PRO A 99 -11.69 -6.61 11.24
C PRO A 99 -10.22 -6.96 11.01
N VAL A 100 -9.35 -6.00 11.29
CA VAL A 100 -7.89 -6.13 11.13
C VAL A 100 -7.33 -7.39 11.79
N VAL A 101 -7.83 -7.76 12.96
CA VAL A 101 -7.39 -8.93 13.71
C VAL A 101 -7.54 -10.25 12.93
N PHE A 102 -8.49 -10.34 12.01
CA PHE A 102 -8.63 -11.54 11.17
C PHE A 102 -7.50 -11.64 10.15
N GLY A 103 -7.07 -10.50 9.58
CA GLY A 103 -5.91 -10.45 8.70
C GLY A 103 -4.62 -10.80 9.41
N ASP A 104 -4.47 -10.36 10.65
CA ASP A 104 -3.27 -10.62 11.43
C ASP A 104 -3.11 -12.11 11.82
N TYR A 105 -4.21 -12.86 12.01
CA TYR A 105 -4.13 -14.20 12.58
C TYR A 105 -4.70 -15.33 11.73
N ALA A 106 -5.74 -15.11 10.93
CA ALA A 106 -6.53 -16.25 10.43
C ALA A 106 -6.99 -16.18 8.97
N SER A 107 -7.10 -15.00 8.36
CA SER A 107 -7.69 -14.88 7.03
C SER A 107 -6.72 -15.17 5.87
N GLY A 108 -5.46 -15.48 6.17
CA GLY A 108 -4.49 -16.00 5.22
C GLY A 108 -3.48 -15.02 4.63
N PRO A 109 -3.73 -13.70 4.51
CA PRO A 109 -2.69 -12.77 4.04
C PRO A 109 -1.56 -12.64 5.04
N ASN A 110 -0.38 -12.27 4.55
CA ASN A 110 0.76 -11.95 5.39
C ASN A 110 0.54 -10.60 6.09
N HIS A 111 0.86 -10.51 7.38
CA HIS A 111 0.70 -9.29 8.17
C HIS A 111 1.99 -8.46 8.30
N ILE A 112 3.09 -8.84 7.63
CA ILE A 112 4.30 -8.01 7.53
C ILE A 112 4.07 -6.98 6.42
N LEU A 113 3.51 -5.86 6.81
CA LEU A 113 3.00 -4.84 5.93
C LEU A 113 3.97 -3.65 5.82
N PRO A 114 3.85 -2.82 4.77
CA PRO A 114 4.69 -1.65 4.60
C PRO A 114 4.32 -0.57 5.63
N THR A 115 5.29 -0.10 6.39
CA THR A 115 5.15 0.98 7.37
C THR A 115 5.64 2.31 6.80
N VAL A 116 5.45 3.40 7.55
CA VAL A 116 6.01 4.73 7.25
C VAL A 116 5.69 5.19 5.82
N ARG A 117 4.42 5.04 5.40
CA ARG A 117 3.91 5.42 4.08
C ARG A 117 4.52 4.63 2.90
N CYS A 118 5.27 3.56 3.15
CA CYS A 118 5.84 2.72 2.11
C CYS A 118 4.78 1.97 1.29
N ALA A 119 3.53 1.94 1.73
CA ALA A 119 2.40 1.42 0.97
C ALA A 119 2.19 2.08 -0.40
N ARG A 120 2.84 3.21 -0.66
CA ARG A 120 2.85 3.88 -1.98
C ARG A 120 3.64 3.13 -3.06
N PHE A 121 4.53 2.23 -2.67
CA PHE A 121 5.43 1.53 -3.61
C PHE A 121 5.80 0.09 -3.19
N SER A 122 5.27 -0.39 -2.07
CA SER A 122 5.54 -1.73 -1.56
C SER A 122 4.31 -2.31 -0.87
N ASN A 123 4.11 -3.62 -1.00
CA ASN A 123 3.03 -4.35 -0.33
C ASN A 123 3.52 -5.16 0.89
N GLY A 124 4.76 -4.89 1.37
CA GLY A 124 5.36 -5.69 2.43
C GLY A 124 5.82 -7.06 1.93
N VAL A 125 5.71 -8.09 2.78
CA VAL A 125 6.18 -9.44 2.45
C VAL A 125 5.05 -10.27 1.82
N TYR A 126 5.34 -10.87 0.67
CA TYR A 126 4.43 -11.79 -0.02
C TYR A 126 5.26 -12.81 -0.82
N VAL A 127 4.62 -13.78 -1.45
CA VAL A 127 5.32 -14.84 -2.20
C VAL A 127 6.32 -14.29 -3.21
N GLY A 128 5.97 -13.21 -3.92
CA GLY A 128 6.84 -12.56 -4.90
C GLY A 128 8.15 -12.01 -4.32
N THR A 129 8.20 -11.71 -3.01
CA THR A 129 9.42 -11.26 -2.32
C THR A 129 10.53 -12.33 -2.35
N PHE A 130 10.16 -13.60 -2.42
CA PHE A 130 11.07 -14.74 -2.47
C PHE A 130 11.33 -15.24 -3.90
N LEU A 131 10.73 -14.61 -4.90
CA LEU A 131 10.91 -14.94 -6.30
C LEU A 131 11.87 -13.95 -6.95
N ARG A 132 12.78 -14.48 -7.76
CA ARG A 132 13.66 -13.67 -8.60
C ARG A 132 13.10 -13.63 -10.02
N VAL A 133 12.82 -12.45 -10.52
CA VAL A 133 12.49 -12.26 -11.93
C VAL A 133 13.77 -12.26 -12.74
N CYS A 134 13.84 -13.13 -13.74
CA CYS A 134 14.93 -13.19 -14.72
C CYS A 134 14.35 -12.96 -16.10
N SER A 135 14.97 -12.10 -16.88
CA SER A 135 14.67 -11.94 -18.30
C SER A 135 15.60 -12.81 -19.15
N PHE A 136 15.08 -13.35 -20.23
CA PHE A 136 15.86 -13.96 -21.28
C PHE A 136 15.35 -13.45 -22.63
N GLN A 137 16.23 -13.50 -23.65
CA GLN A 137 15.87 -13.11 -25.00
C GLN A 137 16.31 -14.24 -25.96
N GLU A 138 15.41 -14.58 -26.86
CA GLU A 138 15.68 -15.46 -28.00
C GLU A 138 15.12 -14.78 -29.24
N LEU A 139 15.90 -14.69 -30.30
CA LEU A 139 15.52 -14.08 -31.55
C LEU A 139 15.74 -15.07 -32.71
N THR A 140 14.82 -15.06 -33.66
CA THR A 140 15.07 -15.68 -34.96
C THR A 140 16.12 -14.88 -35.73
N ALA A 141 16.75 -15.50 -36.72
CA ALA A 141 17.70 -14.79 -37.60
C ALA A 141 17.07 -13.59 -38.29
N GLU A 142 15.80 -13.73 -38.73
CA GLU A 142 15.02 -12.66 -39.32
C GLU A 142 14.73 -11.51 -38.32
N GLY A 143 14.33 -11.84 -37.09
CA GLY A 143 14.13 -10.85 -36.02
C GLY A 143 15.41 -10.13 -35.65
N ALA A 144 16.55 -10.82 -35.61
CA ALA A 144 17.83 -10.22 -35.34
C ALA A 144 18.27 -9.29 -36.50
N ALA A 145 18.05 -9.66 -37.76
CA ALA A 145 18.34 -8.81 -38.91
C ALA A 145 17.47 -7.54 -38.93
N TYR A 146 16.17 -7.68 -38.57
CA TYR A 146 15.27 -6.54 -38.45
C TYR A 146 15.71 -5.52 -37.41
N LEU A 147 16.21 -5.97 -36.26
CA LEU A 147 16.64 -5.10 -35.17
C LEU A 147 18.05 -4.54 -35.36
N ALA A 148 18.87 -5.12 -36.23
CA ALA A 148 20.27 -4.78 -36.40
C ALA A 148 20.50 -3.31 -36.76
N GLY A 149 19.74 -2.77 -37.72
CA GLY A 149 19.86 -1.36 -38.16
C GLY A 149 19.55 -0.39 -37.03
N PRO A 150 18.32 -0.38 -36.47
CA PRO A 150 17.94 0.52 -35.38
C PRO A 150 18.88 0.42 -34.17
N CYS A 151 19.33 -0.78 -33.80
CA CYS A 151 20.27 -0.94 -32.69
C CYS A 151 21.67 -0.39 -33.02
N ALA A 152 22.15 -0.53 -34.25
CA ALA A 152 23.42 0.05 -34.66
C ALA A 152 23.39 1.58 -34.63
N ASP A 153 22.34 2.17 -35.15
CA ASP A 153 22.13 3.61 -35.17
C ASP A 153 22.08 4.19 -33.73
N PHE A 154 21.33 3.53 -32.84
CA PHE A 154 21.22 3.92 -31.45
C PHE A 154 22.59 3.82 -30.72
N ALA A 155 23.29 2.74 -30.93
CA ALA A 155 24.63 2.54 -30.36
C ALA A 155 25.64 3.59 -30.87
N GLU A 156 25.54 4.01 -32.12
CA GLU A 156 26.36 5.10 -32.68
C GLU A 156 26.06 6.44 -32.00
N MET A 157 24.79 6.77 -31.82
CA MET A 157 24.37 8.00 -31.13
C MET A 157 24.91 8.06 -29.69
N GLU A 158 25.01 6.90 -29.01
CA GLU A 158 25.57 6.78 -27.67
C GLU A 158 27.10 6.70 -27.66
N GLY A 159 27.77 6.61 -28.82
CA GLY A 159 29.22 6.43 -28.94
C GLY A 159 29.71 5.01 -28.60
N LEU A 160 28.82 4.02 -28.61
CA LEU A 160 29.09 2.62 -28.24
C LEU A 160 29.41 1.78 -29.48
N PHE A 161 30.53 2.03 -30.11
CA PHE A 161 30.92 1.41 -31.40
C PHE A 161 31.07 -0.12 -31.36
N GLY A 162 31.41 -0.72 -30.23
CA GLY A 162 31.40 -2.17 -30.05
C GLY A 162 29.98 -2.76 -30.11
N HIS A 163 28.99 -2.07 -29.53
CA HIS A 163 27.58 -2.43 -29.62
C HIS A 163 27.07 -2.27 -31.04
N LYS A 164 27.40 -1.15 -31.71
CA LYS A 164 27.10 -0.94 -33.13
C LYS A 164 27.61 -2.11 -33.98
N ARG A 165 28.87 -2.43 -33.84
CA ARG A 165 29.48 -3.53 -34.61
C ARG A 165 28.81 -4.88 -34.34
N SER A 166 28.47 -5.14 -33.09
CA SER A 166 27.72 -6.34 -32.70
C SER A 166 26.33 -6.41 -33.39
N ALA A 167 25.62 -5.31 -33.49
CA ALA A 167 24.33 -5.27 -34.18
C ALA A 167 24.51 -5.50 -35.69
N GLU A 168 25.42 -4.78 -36.34
CA GLU A 168 25.70 -4.88 -37.78
C GLU A 168 26.04 -6.31 -38.23
N MET A 169 26.73 -7.10 -37.40
CA MET A 169 27.05 -8.50 -37.68
C MET A 169 25.84 -9.41 -37.80
N ARG A 170 24.68 -8.97 -37.35
CA ARG A 170 23.40 -9.69 -37.37
C ARG A 170 22.44 -9.20 -38.45
N ALA A 171 22.83 -8.19 -39.23
CA ALA A 171 22.08 -7.67 -40.37
C ALA A 171 22.02 -8.58 -41.62
N ARG A 172 22.35 -9.86 -41.47
CA ARG A 172 22.49 -10.82 -42.57
C ARG A 172 21.26 -11.67 -42.75
#